data_e934043d631af22d68edd93370cd5633
#
_entry.id   e934043d631af22d68edd93370cd5633
#
_cell.length_a   1.000
_cell.length_b   1.000
_cell.length_c   1.000
_cell.angle_alpha   90.00
_cell.angle_beta   90.00
_cell.angle_gamma   90.00
#
_symmetry.space_group_name_H-M   'P 1'
#
loop_
_entity.id
_entity.type
_entity.pdbx_description
1 polymer ?
#
loop_
_entity_poly.entity_id
_entity_poly.type
_entity_poly.pdbx_seq_one_letter_code
_entity_poly.pdbx_strand_id
1 'polypeptide(L)'
;MENPVVKRLILALVLVLQISVIAAMFVRAAAIRNEAVQNNSIIRLSCTAYDPFDPFKGRYVRLSINRDELDAAGRRLGLDLSSLAKTSCDYYMQENYAREVDKINWQDFNNLKPVLELYVDKKGRAIQKALLVFDGSKEIPIEEYIRARL
;
A
#
# COMPACT_ATOMS: atom_id res chain seq x y z
N MET A 1 45.44 12.47 -11.39
CA MET A 1 44.45 12.75 -12.43
C MET A 1 43.57 11.51 -12.60
N GLU A 2 42.29 11.56 -12.25
CA GLU A 2 41.42 10.39 -12.41
C GLU A 2 40.99 10.24 -13.88
N ASN A 3 41.09 9.01 -14.37
CA ASN A 3 40.81 8.70 -15.77
C ASN A 3 39.29 8.92 -16.05
N PRO A 4 38.91 9.83 -16.97
CA PRO A 4 37.51 10.14 -17.25
C PRO A 4 36.69 8.94 -17.77
N VAL A 5 37.36 7.95 -18.38
CA VAL A 5 36.74 6.71 -18.84
C VAL A 5 36.30 5.85 -17.66
N VAL A 6 37.14 5.73 -16.61
CA VAL A 6 36.80 4.99 -15.40
C VAL A 6 35.60 5.61 -14.68
N LYS A 7 35.54 6.94 -14.57
CA LYS A 7 34.38 7.64 -13.97
C LYS A 7 33.09 7.35 -14.72
N ARG A 8 33.10 7.39 -16.05
CA ARG A 8 31.93 7.09 -16.89
C ARG A 8 31.49 5.62 -16.72
N LEU A 9 32.43 4.70 -16.64
CA LEU A 9 32.15 3.29 -16.45
C LEU A 9 31.48 3.03 -15.08
N ILE A 10 32.02 3.63 -14.02
CA ILE A 10 31.45 3.54 -12.67
C ILE A 10 30.02 4.11 -12.65
N LEU A 11 29.81 5.28 -13.25
CA LEU A 11 28.48 5.90 -13.31
C LEU A 11 27.48 5.01 -14.05
N ALA A 12 27.86 4.44 -15.19
CA ALA A 12 27.04 3.52 -15.95
C ALA A 12 26.68 2.28 -15.14
N LEU A 13 27.63 1.70 -14.42
CA LEU A 13 27.41 0.53 -13.58
C LEU A 13 26.45 0.81 -12.42
N VAL A 14 26.58 1.97 -11.76
CA VAL A 14 25.67 2.41 -10.71
C VAL A 14 24.26 2.60 -11.26
N LEU A 15 24.12 3.21 -12.45
CA LEU A 15 22.83 3.40 -13.08
C LEU A 15 22.15 2.07 -13.43
N VAL A 16 22.90 1.12 -13.99
CA VAL A 16 22.39 -0.23 -14.30
C VAL A 16 21.95 -0.95 -13.03
N LEU A 17 22.72 -0.83 -11.95
CA LEU A 17 22.36 -1.41 -10.65
C LEU A 17 21.05 -0.82 -10.11
N GLN A 18 20.90 0.50 -10.16
CA GLN A 18 19.68 1.17 -9.70
C GLN A 18 18.44 0.72 -10.50
N ILE A 19 18.55 0.69 -11.83
CA ILE A 19 17.47 0.23 -12.71
C ILE A 19 17.13 -1.24 -12.39
N SER A 20 18.13 -2.08 -12.18
CA SER A 20 17.92 -3.50 -11.86
C SER A 20 17.18 -3.70 -10.54
N VAL A 21 17.49 -2.90 -9.51
CA VAL A 21 16.81 -2.95 -8.21
C VAL A 21 15.35 -2.54 -8.37
N ILE A 22 15.09 -1.44 -9.09
CA ILE A 22 13.72 -0.98 -9.34
C ILE A 22 12.93 -2.04 -10.12
N ALA A 23 13.49 -2.58 -11.21
CA ALA A 23 12.86 -3.65 -11.99
C ALA A 23 12.53 -4.87 -11.13
N ALA A 24 13.46 -5.30 -10.27
CA ALA A 24 13.26 -6.41 -9.35
C ALA A 24 12.10 -6.17 -8.36
N MET A 25 11.92 -4.94 -7.88
CA MET A 25 10.79 -4.58 -7.03
C MET A 25 9.44 -4.73 -7.77
N PHE A 26 9.34 -4.26 -9.02
CA PHE A 26 8.13 -4.42 -9.83
C PHE A 26 7.82 -5.88 -10.15
N VAL A 27 8.83 -6.65 -10.53
CA VAL A 27 8.67 -8.10 -10.80
C VAL A 27 8.19 -8.82 -9.53
N ARG A 28 8.76 -8.50 -8.37
CA ARG A 28 8.33 -9.08 -7.10
C ARG A 28 6.88 -8.71 -6.74
N ALA A 29 6.50 -7.45 -6.92
CA ALA A 29 5.12 -7.01 -6.67
C ALA A 29 4.13 -7.71 -7.62
N ALA A 30 4.47 -7.82 -8.91
CA ALA A 30 3.66 -8.55 -9.89
C ALA A 30 3.53 -10.03 -9.52
N ALA A 31 4.59 -10.67 -9.06
CA ALA A 31 4.57 -12.07 -8.63
C ALA A 31 3.63 -12.28 -7.44
N ILE A 32 3.70 -11.41 -6.39
CA ILE A 32 2.81 -11.47 -5.22
C ILE A 32 1.35 -11.29 -5.67
N ARG A 33 1.07 -10.31 -6.52
CA ARG A 33 -0.28 -10.06 -7.05
C ARG A 33 -0.83 -11.27 -7.79
N ASN A 34 -0.06 -11.82 -8.74
CA ASN A 34 -0.48 -12.94 -9.56
C ASN A 34 -0.74 -14.18 -8.70
N GLU A 35 0.15 -14.48 -7.76
CA GLU A 35 -0.02 -15.59 -6.83
C GLU A 35 -1.26 -15.42 -5.96
N ALA A 36 -1.49 -14.21 -5.41
CA ALA A 36 -2.66 -13.92 -4.61
C ALA A 36 -3.97 -14.07 -5.38
N VAL A 37 -4.00 -13.64 -6.64
CA VAL A 37 -5.19 -13.80 -7.50
C VAL A 37 -5.44 -15.28 -7.80
N GLN A 38 -4.42 -16.05 -8.15
CA GLN A 38 -4.54 -17.48 -8.45
C GLN A 38 -5.01 -18.29 -7.24
N ASN A 39 -4.56 -17.96 -6.05
CA ASN A 39 -4.91 -18.68 -4.82
C ASN A 39 -6.10 -18.08 -4.06
N ASN A 40 -6.77 -17.08 -4.61
CA ASN A 40 -7.86 -16.34 -3.95
C ASN A 40 -7.46 -15.86 -2.52
N SER A 41 -6.22 -15.41 -2.38
CA SER A 41 -5.64 -14.94 -1.11
C SER A 41 -5.64 -13.41 -1.03
N ILE A 42 -6.77 -12.81 -1.40
CA ILE A 42 -7.05 -11.40 -1.14
C ILE A 42 -7.69 -11.30 0.24
N ILE A 43 -7.12 -10.46 1.09
CA ILE A 43 -7.69 -10.19 2.43
C ILE A 43 -8.23 -8.78 2.48
N ARG A 44 -9.27 -8.61 3.29
CA ARG A 44 -9.95 -7.34 3.53
C ARG A 44 -9.92 -7.08 5.02
N LEU A 45 -9.45 -5.89 5.40
CA LEU A 45 -9.26 -5.52 6.79
C LEU A 45 -9.93 -4.17 7.03
N SER A 46 -10.88 -4.14 7.97
CA SER A 46 -11.43 -2.90 8.46
C SER A 46 -10.31 -2.08 9.12
N CYS A 47 -10.29 -0.80 8.84
CA CYS A 47 -9.27 0.08 9.38
C CYS A 47 -9.86 1.41 9.86
N THR A 48 -9.10 2.08 10.70
CA THR A 48 -9.36 3.46 11.12
C THR A 48 -8.18 4.32 10.71
N ALA A 49 -8.48 5.46 10.12
CA ALA A 49 -7.44 6.46 9.87
C ALA A 49 -7.20 7.25 11.15
N TYR A 50 -5.93 7.56 11.42
CA TYR A 50 -5.55 8.55 12.41
C TYR A 50 -4.49 9.47 11.82
N ASP A 51 -4.56 10.72 12.20
CA ASP A 51 -3.76 11.77 11.62
C ASP A 51 -2.27 11.61 11.99
N PRO A 52 -1.41 11.39 11.03
CA PRO A 52 -0.03 11.81 11.16
C PRO A 52 0.41 12.62 9.95
N PHE A 53 0.39 13.91 10.10
CA PHE A 53 1.12 14.77 9.18
C PHE A 53 2.62 14.55 9.38
N ASP A 54 3.26 13.82 8.47
CA ASP A 54 4.72 13.72 8.40
C ASP A 54 5.19 14.43 7.12
N PRO A 55 5.71 15.65 7.21
CA PRO A 55 6.10 16.44 6.05
C PRO A 55 7.26 15.84 5.26
N PHE A 56 7.98 14.86 5.82
CA PHE A 56 9.16 14.26 5.21
C PHE A 56 8.90 12.94 4.47
N LYS A 57 7.76 12.27 4.74
CA LYS A 57 7.44 10.96 4.15
C LYS A 57 6.57 11.00 2.90
N GLY A 58 6.19 12.19 2.45
CA GLY A 58 5.21 12.33 1.39
C GLY A 58 3.77 12.14 1.90
N ARG A 59 2.79 12.12 0.99
CA ARG A 59 1.39 12.07 1.35
C ARG A 59 0.88 10.63 1.40
N TYR A 60 0.45 10.21 2.56
CA TYR A 60 -0.12 8.90 2.83
C TYR A 60 -1.20 9.01 3.89
N VAL A 61 -2.12 8.07 3.89
CA VAL A 61 -3.09 7.91 4.98
C VAL A 61 -2.56 6.82 5.90
N ARG A 62 -2.33 7.15 7.18
CA ARG A 62 -1.96 6.14 8.16
C ARG A 62 -3.20 5.46 8.70
N LEU A 63 -3.18 4.14 8.59
CA LEU A 63 -4.29 3.28 8.95
C LEU A 63 -3.90 2.39 10.13
N SER A 64 -4.81 2.27 11.10
CA SER A 64 -4.80 1.21 12.10
C SER A 64 -5.71 0.09 11.62
N ILE A 65 -5.16 -1.10 11.39
CA ILE A 65 -5.93 -2.27 10.92
C ILE A 65 -6.55 -3.02 12.09
N ASN A 66 -7.68 -3.65 11.84
CA ASN A 66 -8.32 -4.55 12.78
C ASN A 66 -7.49 -5.85 12.89
N ARG A 67 -6.88 -6.08 14.06
CA ARG A 67 -6.02 -7.25 14.32
C ARG A 67 -6.79 -8.55 14.34
N ASP A 68 -8.00 -8.57 14.86
CA ASP A 68 -8.82 -9.79 14.94
C ASP A 68 -9.16 -10.30 13.54
N GLU A 69 -9.44 -9.37 12.60
CA GLU A 69 -9.67 -9.70 11.20
C GLU A 69 -8.38 -10.19 10.52
N LEU A 70 -7.22 -9.60 10.83
CA LEU A 70 -5.93 -10.05 10.32
C LEU A 70 -5.61 -11.47 10.79
N ASP A 71 -5.81 -11.76 12.07
CA ASP A 71 -5.59 -13.08 12.65
C ASP A 71 -6.58 -14.12 12.09
N ALA A 72 -7.84 -13.73 11.88
CA ALA A 72 -8.83 -14.57 11.22
C ALA A 72 -8.45 -14.88 9.76
N ALA A 73 -7.94 -13.89 9.03
CA ALA A 73 -7.44 -14.06 7.68
C ALA A 73 -6.21 -15.00 7.64
N GLY A 74 -5.28 -14.85 8.58
CA GLY A 74 -4.13 -15.73 8.75
C GLY A 74 -4.54 -17.19 8.97
N ARG A 75 -5.48 -17.43 9.90
CA ARG A 75 -6.03 -18.78 10.13
C ARG A 75 -6.71 -19.36 8.88
N ARG A 76 -7.50 -18.55 8.18
CA ARG A 76 -8.18 -18.97 6.94
C ARG A 76 -7.20 -19.40 5.84
N LEU A 77 -6.09 -18.67 5.72
CA LEU A 77 -5.07 -18.91 4.70
C LEU A 77 -3.99 -19.91 5.14
N GLY A 78 -3.96 -20.29 6.42
CA GLY A 78 -2.88 -21.11 6.99
C GLY A 78 -1.53 -20.38 7.03
N LEU A 79 -1.54 -19.05 7.19
CA LEU A 79 -0.36 -18.19 7.15
C LEU A 79 -0.19 -17.40 8.45
N ASP A 80 1.07 -17.20 8.85
CA ASP A 80 1.39 -16.21 9.88
C ASP A 80 1.46 -14.80 9.27
N LEU A 81 0.46 -13.98 9.57
CA LEU A 81 0.36 -12.59 9.13
C LEU A 81 0.73 -11.58 10.23
N SER A 82 1.27 -12.04 11.36
CA SER A 82 1.63 -11.17 12.49
C SER A 82 2.63 -10.06 12.13
N SER A 83 3.48 -10.30 11.13
CA SER A 83 4.42 -9.32 10.61
C SER A 83 3.74 -8.11 9.99
N LEU A 84 2.54 -8.27 9.43
CA LEU A 84 1.77 -7.18 8.82
C LEU A 84 1.18 -6.25 9.89
N ALA A 85 0.88 -6.76 11.10
CA ALA A 85 0.37 -5.96 12.20
C ALA A 85 1.41 -5.01 12.82
N LYS A 86 2.70 -5.28 12.60
CA LYS A 86 3.82 -4.44 13.09
C LYS A 86 4.17 -3.31 12.12
N THR A 87 3.78 -3.45 10.87
CA THR A 87 4.01 -2.44 9.85
C THR A 87 2.86 -1.45 9.94
N SER A 88 3.15 -0.18 10.23
CA SER A 88 2.14 0.86 10.10
C SER A 88 1.59 0.79 8.68
N CYS A 89 0.30 0.64 8.53
CA CYS A 89 -0.34 0.54 7.22
C CYS A 89 -0.47 1.94 6.63
N ASP A 90 0.64 2.48 6.13
CA ASP A 90 0.63 3.73 5.39
C ASP A 90 0.10 3.42 3.98
N TYR A 91 -1.06 3.95 3.63
CA TYR A 91 -1.61 3.86 2.28
C TYR A 91 -1.16 5.05 1.45
N TYR A 92 -0.35 4.76 0.44
CA TYR A 92 0.18 5.78 -0.47
C TYR A 92 -0.76 5.96 -1.67
N MET A 93 -1.04 7.21 -2.00
CA MET A 93 -1.86 7.58 -3.15
C MET A 93 -1.21 8.69 -3.97
N GLN A 94 -1.73 8.93 -5.16
CA GLN A 94 -1.26 10.04 -5.99
C GLN A 94 -1.47 11.37 -5.26
N GLU A 95 -0.52 12.29 -5.42
CA GLU A 95 -0.49 13.55 -4.68
C GLU A 95 -1.78 14.38 -4.83
N ASN A 96 -2.39 14.35 -6.01
CA ASN A 96 -3.64 15.08 -6.27
C ASN A 96 -4.78 14.60 -5.35
N TYR A 97 -4.91 13.28 -5.18
CA TYR A 97 -5.95 12.70 -4.32
C TYR A 97 -5.59 12.87 -2.85
N ALA A 98 -4.32 12.73 -2.50
CA ALA A 98 -3.86 12.91 -1.13
C ALA A 98 -4.16 14.31 -0.59
N ARG A 99 -3.99 15.36 -1.40
CA ARG A 99 -4.35 16.75 -1.02
C ARG A 99 -5.83 16.90 -0.70
N GLU A 100 -6.69 16.16 -1.39
CA GLU A 100 -8.13 16.23 -1.13
C GLU A 100 -8.52 15.40 0.09
N VAL A 101 -7.88 14.26 0.31
CA VAL A 101 -8.06 13.45 1.53
C VAL A 101 -7.63 14.23 2.77
N ASP A 102 -6.55 15.00 2.70
CA ASP A 102 -6.06 15.85 3.80
C ASP A 102 -7.08 16.91 4.25
N LYS A 103 -8.03 17.27 3.38
CA LYS A 103 -9.13 18.20 3.73
C LYS A 103 -10.27 17.53 4.48
N ILE A 104 -10.33 16.19 4.47
CA ILE A 104 -11.35 15.42 5.15
C ILE A 104 -10.90 15.25 6.61
N ASN A 105 -11.74 15.67 7.55
CA ASN A 105 -11.49 15.39 8.96
C ASN A 105 -11.41 13.87 9.16
N TRP A 106 -10.46 13.40 10.01
CA TRP A 106 -10.26 11.99 10.30
C TRP A 106 -11.53 11.29 10.85
N GLN A 107 -12.40 12.01 11.58
CA GLN A 107 -13.69 11.49 12.03
C GLN A 107 -14.61 11.21 10.85
N ASP A 108 -14.73 12.16 9.92
CA ASP A 108 -15.53 12.00 8.71
C ASP A 108 -14.97 10.90 7.81
N PHE A 109 -13.64 10.79 7.73
CA PHE A 109 -13.00 9.69 7.02
C PHE A 109 -13.35 8.33 7.63
N ASN A 110 -13.33 8.20 8.96
CA ASN A 110 -13.67 6.96 9.64
C ASN A 110 -15.17 6.61 9.49
N ASN A 111 -16.05 7.61 9.36
CA ASN A 111 -17.47 7.40 9.06
C ASN A 111 -17.69 6.75 7.68
N LEU A 112 -16.72 6.86 6.77
CA LEU A 112 -16.72 6.16 5.47
C LEU A 112 -16.35 4.68 5.59
N LYS A 113 -16.09 4.17 6.80
CA LYS A 113 -15.77 2.76 7.08
C LYS A 113 -14.66 2.22 6.17
N PRO A 114 -13.45 2.77 6.24
CA PRO A 114 -12.37 2.38 5.34
C PRO A 114 -12.00 0.91 5.50
N VAL A 115 -11.80 0.23 4.37
CA VAL A 115 -11.39 -1.17 4.28
C VAL A 115 -10.15 -1.27 3.40
N LEU A 116 -9.07 -1.80 3.96
CA LEU A 116 -7.83 -2.05 3.23
C LEU A 116 -7.86 -3.43 2.59
N GLU A 117 -7.72 -3.50 1.27
CA GLU A 117 -7.53 -4.74 0.54
C GLU A 117 -6.05 -5.00 0.29
N LEU A 118 -5.61 -6.23 0.59
CA LEU A 118 -4.23 -6.67 0.40
C LEU A 118 -4.18 -7.94 -0.45
N TYR A 119 -3.23 -8.00 -1.37
CA TYR A 119 -2.79 -9.26 -1.99
C TYR A 119 -1.78 -9.93 -1.05
N VAL A 120 -1.98 -11.21 -0.75
CA VAL A 120 -1.09 -11.97 0.12
C VAL A 120 -0.58 -13.21 -0.63
N ASP A 121 0.74 -13.43 -0.62
CA ASP A 121 1.33 -14.64 -1.20
C ASP A 121 1.41 -15.79 -0.18
N LYS A 122 1.82 -16.97 -0.64
CA LYS A 122 1.98 -18.18 0.20
C LYS A 122 3.01 -18.03 1.32
N LYS A 123 3.84 -16.99 1.30
CA LYS A 123 4.84 -16.69 2.32
C LYS A 123 4.37 -15.65 3.32
N GLY A 124 3.10 -15.22 3.26
CA GLY A 124 2.55 -14.17 4.11
C GLY A 124 3.04 -12.77 3.78
N ARG A 125 3.69 -12.57 2.62
CA ARG A 125 4.08 -11.22 2.16
C ARG A 125 2.88 -10.56 1.50
N ALA A 126 2.66 -9.29 1.82
CA ALA A 126 1.51 -8.56 1.31
C ALA A 126 1.92 -7.32 0.53
N ILE A 127 1.07 -6.97 -0.45
CA ILE A 127 1.09 -5.67 -1.12
C ILE A 127 -0.32 -5.08 -1.10
N GLN A 128 -0.40 -3.77 -1.03
CA GLN A 128 -1.67 -3.06 -1.05
C GLN A 128 -2.33 -3.21 -2.42
N LYS A 129 -3.64 -3.51 -2.41
CA LYS A 129 -4.48 -3.58 -3.60
C LYS A 129 -5.29 -2.31 -3.76
N ALA A 130 -6.06 -1.95 -2.73
CA ALA A 130 -6.91 -0.76 -2.71
C ALA A 130 -7.27 -0.38 -1.28
N LEU A 131 -7.57 0.90 -1.07
CA LEU A 131 -8.28 1.39 0.09
C LEU A 131 -9.71 1.70 -0.35
N LEU A 132 -10.67 0.94 0.16
CA LEU A 132 -12.07 1.11 -0.14
C LEU A 132 -12.75 1.97 0.92
N VAL A 133 -13.73 2.73 0.51
CA VAL A 133 -14.59 3.52 1.41
C VAL A 133 -16.05 3.34 0.99
N PHE A 134 -16.97 3.48 1.95
CA PHE A 134 -18.41 3.39 1.70
C PHE A 134 -18.96 4.76 1.30
N ASP A 135 -19.50 4.90 0.10
CA ASP A 135 -20.03 6.16 -0.44
C ASP A 135 -21.48 6.48 -0.01
N GLY A 136 -22.07 5.59 0.80
CA GLY A 136 -23.48 5.63 1.19
C GLY A 136 -24.34 4.57 0.50
N SER A 137 -23.85 3.98 -0.61
CA SER A 137 -24.55 2.93 -1.36
C SER A 137 -23.71 1.68 -1.57
N LYS A 138 -22.42 1.84 -1.85
CA LYS A 138 -21.46 0.77 -2.14
C LYS A 138 -20.07 1.13 -1.66
N GLU A 139 -19.20 0.12 -1.62
CA GLU A 139 -17.77 0.33 -1.42
C GLU A 139 -17.10 0.68 -2.75
N ILE A 140 -16.34 1.75 -2.75
CA ILE A 140 -15.57 2.23 -3.90
C ILE A 140 -14.13 2.55 -3.49
N PRO A 141 -13.15 2.50 -4.42
CA PRO A 141 -11.80 2.97 -4.15
C PRO A 141 -11.80 4.44 -3.70
N ILE A 142 -10.95 4.77 -2.73
CA ILE A 142 -10.84 6.13 -2.21
C ILE A 142 -10.55 7.16 -3.31
N GLU A 143 -9.76 6.78 -4.32
CA GLU A 143 -9.45 7.63 -5.46
C GLU A 143 -10.69 7.96 -6.31
N GLU A 144 -11.61 6.99 -6.45
CA GLU A 144 -12.89 7.19 -7.14
C GLU A 144 -13.80 8.11 -6.33
N TYR A 145 -13.89 7.87 -5.01
CA TYR A 145 -14.64 8.71 -4.09
C TYR A 145 -14.21 10.18 -4.13
N ILE A 146 -12.91 10.42 -4.12
CA ILE A 146 -12.35 11.77 -4.21
C ILE A 146 -12.63 12.39 -5.59
N ARG A 147 -12.44 11.61 -6.66
CA ARG A 147 -12.69 12.10 -8.04
C ARG A 147 -14.13 12.56 -8.25
N ALA A 148 -15.09 11.92 -7.61
CA ALA A 148 -16.50 12.29 -7.70
C ALA A 148 -16.85 13.60 -6.96
N ARG A 149 -15.92 14.14 -6.16
CA ARG A 149 -16.09 15.37 -5.36
C ARG A 149 -15.25 16.56 -5.87
N LEU A 150 -14.36 16.31 -6.85
CA LEU A 150 -13.62 17.35 -7.57
C LEU A 150 -14.46 17.94 -8.69
#